data_5c3ca0bb8a843bcfebf3a1745645b5c3
#
_entry.id   5c3ca0bb8a843bcfebf3a1745645b5c3
#
_cell.length_a   1.000
_cell.length_b   1.000
_cell.length_c   1.000
_cell.angle_alpha   90.00
_cell.angle_beta   90.00
_cell.angle_gamma   90.00
#
_symmetry.space_group_name_H-M   'P 1'
#
loop_
_entity.id
_entity.type
_entity.pdbx_description
1 polymer ?
#
loop_
_entity_poly.entity_id
_entity_poly.type
_entity_poly.pdbx_seq_one_letter_code
_entity_poly.pdbx_strand_id
1 'polypeptide(L)'
;FAFKYGKVEFRAKMPANNGAGSWPAVWMLNRNVSEPGNYWATQGFATTPWPAAGEIDILEHWSKNYGYASSAMHTTSSNGGTVNTSGRWISNISQFHTYSMDWNADRIIFKIDGIEHYRYNPTVKNAQTWPYDDNFFLLLNVAIEKEEITSNSLNNATMEVDYIRVYQHQTDELLWSDEFGTADSDND
;
A
#
# COMPACT_ATOMS: atom_id res chain seq x y z
N PHE A 1 -10.38 -10.14 3.72
CA PHE A 1 -10.26 -10.41 2.27
C PHE A 1 -8.79 -10.49 1.87
N ALA A 2 -8.42 -11.49 1.09
CA ALA A 2 -7.09 -11.61 0.49
C ALA A 2 -7.25 -12.14 -0.94
N PHE A 3 -6.44 -11.63 -1.85
CA PHE A 3 -6.55 -11.94 -3.28
C PHE A 3 -5.16 -12.02 -3.93
N LYS A 4 -5.11 -12.69 -5.06
CA LYS A 4 -3.92 -12.77 -5.91
C LYS A 4 -4.24 -12.18 -7.27
N TYR A 5 -3.40 -11.23 -7.72
CA TYR A 5 -3.54 -10.47 -8.94
C TYR A 5 -4.83 -9.66 -9.01
N GLY A 6 -4.80 -8.60 -9.72
CA GLY A 6 -5.93 -7.71 -9.85
C GLY A 6 -5.51 -6.25 -9.93
N LYS A 7 -6.51 -5.39 -9.98
CA LYS A 7 -6.31 -3.95 -9.88
C LYS A 7 -6.88 -3.50 -8.52
N VAL A 8 -6.08 -2.80 -7.74
CA VAL A 8 -6.53 -2.02 -6.58
C VAL A 8 -6.67 -0.58 -7.01
N GLU A 9 -7.77 0.05 -6.66
CA GLU A 9 -7.98 1.48 -6.80
C GLU A 9 -8.56 2.04 -5.52
N PHE A 10 -8.00 3.13 -5.04
CA PHE A 10 -8.57 3.85 -3.90
C PHE A 10 -8.44 5.35 -4.10
N ARG A 11 -9.35 6.09 -3.47
CA ARG A 11 -9.37 7.54 -3.47
C ARG A 11 -9.15 8.03 -2.04
N ALA A 12 -8.08 8.79 -1.85
CA ALA A 12 -7.68 9.25 -0.53
C ALA A 12 -7.04 10.63 -0.57
N LYS A 13 -7.05 11.31 0.58
CA LYS A 13 -6.25 12.52 0.82
C LYS A 13 -5.34 12.31 2.02
N MET A 14 -4.12 12.80 1.90
CA MET A 14 -3.10 12.68 2.93
C MET A 14 -3.24 13.80 3.97
N PRO A 15 -2.66 13.63 5.16
CA PRO A 15 -2.63 14.67 6.16
C PRO A 15 -2.09 15.99 5.59
N ALA A 16 -2.68 17.11 6.00
CA ALA A 16 -2.15 18.42 5.69
C ALA A 16 -0.75 18.61 6.32
N ASN A 17 0.02 19.57 5.81
CA ASN A 17 1.43 19.77 6.19
C ASN A 17 1.70 20.03 7.69
N ASN A 18 0.67 20.23 8.47
CA ASN A 18 0.76 20.33 9.94
C ASN A 18 0.94 18.95 10.63
N GLY A 19 0.92 17.87 9.88
CA GLY A 19 1.12 16.50 10.35
C GLY A 19 2.59 16.06 10.33
N ALA A 20 3.54 16.93 10.67
CA ALA A 20 4.97 16.59 10.70
C ALA A 20 5.23 15.33 11.53
N GLY A 21 6.01 14.40 10.98
CA GLY A 21 6.26 13.08 11.57
C GLY A 21 5.17 12.04 11.27
N SER A 22 4.12 12.38 10.54
CA SER A 22 3.14 11.38 10.07
C SER A 22 3.63 10.64 8.83
N TRP A 23 3.27 9.37 8.78
CA TRP A 23 3.58 8.47 7.70
C TRP A 23 2.35 7.61 7.36
N PRO A 24 1.40 8.16 6.61
CA PRO A 24 0.28 7.40 6.10
C PRO A 24 0.72 6.44 5.01
N ALA A 25 0.11 5.25 5.01
CA ALA A 25 0.34 4.20 4.01
C ALA A 25 -0.94 3.43 3.69
N VAL A 26 -1.02 3.00 2.43
CA VAL A 26 -1.93 1.96 1.94
C VAL A 26 -1.06 0.91 1.27
N TRP A 27 -1.04 -0.28 1.83
CA TRP A 27 -0.04 -1.30 1.52
C TRP A 27 -0.61 -2.71 1.66
N MET A 28 0.17 -3.70 1.31
CA MET A 28 -0.27 -5.10 1.33
C MET A 28 0.82 -6.02 1.87
N LEU A 29 0.40 -7.01 2.65
CA LEU A 29 1.24 -8.14 3.05
C LEU A 29 0.69 -9.45 2.49
N ASN A 30 1.60 -10.37 2.22
CA ASN A 30 1.23 -11.74 1.93
C ASN A 30 0.52 -12.38 3.14
N ARG A 31 -0.58 -13.07 2.91
CA ARG A 31 -1.30 -13.77 4.01
C ARG A 31 -0.43 -14.79 4.77
N ASN A 32 0.65 -15.27 4.15
CA ASN A 32 1.60 -16.20 4.77
C ASN A 32 2.65 -15.52 5.66
N VAL A 33 2.62 -14.18 5.79
CA VAL A 33 3.59 -13.46 6.63
C VAL A 33 3.46 -13.86 8.10
N SER A 34 4.59 -14.21 8.73
CA SER A 34 4.62 -14.65 10.13
C SER A 34 4.79 -13.50 11.13
N GLU A 35 4.08 -12.38 10.89
CA GLU A 35 4.09 -11.23 11.78
C GLU A 35 3.10 -11.39 12.94
N PRO A 36 3.46 -10.95 14.16
CA PRO A 36 2.57 -11.00 15.32
C PRO A 36 1.26 -10.25 15.08
N GLY A 37 0.13 -10.84 15.48
CA GLY A 37 -1.19 -10.23 15.35
C GLY A 37 -1.82 -10.36 13.97
N ASN A 38 -1.16 -11.02 13.02
CA ASN A 38 -1.71 -11.31 11.71
C ASN A 38 -2.94 -12.26 11.84
N TYR A 39 -4.11 -11.79 11.40
CA TYR A 39 -5.33 -12.59 11.37
C TYR A 39 -5.14 -13.95 10.66
N TRP A 40 -4.42 -13.96 9.56
CA TRP A 40 -4.21 -15.18 8.76
C TRP A 40 -3.41 -16.27 9.50
N ALA A 41 -2.65 -15.89 10.53
CA ALA A 41 -1.98 -16.85 11.41
C ALA A 41 -2.99 -17.75 12.14
N THR A 42 -4.13 -17.18 12.53
CA THR A 42 -5.21 -17.94 13.19
C THR A 42 -5.91 -18.90 12.23
N GLN A 43 -5.73 -18.73 10.94
CA GLN A 43 -6.28 -19.57 9.86
C GLN A 43 -5.28 -20.60 9.32
N GLY A 44 -4.14 -20.79 10.02
CA GLY A 44 -3.13 -21.77 9.64
C GLY A 44 -2.09 -21.29 8.61
N PHE A 45 -2.09 -19.99 8.28
CA PHE A 45 -1.04 -19.36 7.50
C PHE A 45 0.10 -18.89 8.41
N ALA A 46 0.88 -17.89 8.04
CA ALA A 46 2.02 -17.36 8.82
C ALA A 46 3.25 -18.30 8.83
N THR A 47 3.61 -18.77 7.66
CA THR A 47 4.74 -19.68 7.46
C THR A 47 6.03 -19.00 7.00
N THR A 48 5.96 -17.76 6.59
CA THR A 48 7.07 -17.07 5.90
C THR A 48 7.40 -15.74 6.60
N PRO A 49 8.63 -15.54 7.11
CA PRO A 49 9.00 -14.29 7.74
C PRO A 49 9.11 -13.14 6.74
N TRP A 50 8.87 -11.92 7.22
CA TRP A 50 9.23 -10.72 6.47
C TRP A 50 10.77 -10.59 6.36
N PRO A 51 11.35 -10.10 5.24
CA PRO A 51 10.69 -9.66 4.01
C PRO A 51 10.49 -10.78 2.96
N ALA A 52 10.75 -12.04 3.28
CA ALA A 52 10.64 -13.16 2.33
C ALA A 52 9.18 -13.41 1.90
N ALA A 53 8.20 -13.08 2.74
CA ALA A 53 6.79 -13.13 2.39
C ALA A 53 6.40 -12.11 1.30
N GLY A 54 7.17 -11.03 1.17
CA GLY A 54 6.87 -9.92 0.27
C GLY A 54 5.92 -8.89 0.89
N GLU A 55 6.13 -7.62 0.51
CA GLU A 55 5.29 -6.48 0.85
C GLU A 55 5.16 -5.57 -0.36
N ILE A 56 3.98 -5.02 -0.56
CA ILE A 56 3.66 -4.10 -1.66
C ILE A 56 3.11 -2.82 -1.05
N ASP A 57 3.86 -1.73 -1.14
CA ASP A 57 3.39 -0.42 -0.71
C ASP A 57 2.78 0.30 -1.91
N ILE A 58 1.44 0.37 -1.94
CA ILE A 58 0.73 1.03 -3.03
C ILE A 58 0.89 2.54 -2.91
N LEU A 59 0.86 3.04 -1.68
CA LEU A 59 1.06 4.43 -1.34
C LEU A 59 1.78 4.55 -0.02
N GLU A 60 2.85 5.33 -0.01
CA GLU A 60 3.47 5.89 1.19
C GLU A 60 3.65 7.40 1.03
N HIS A 61 3.34 8.14 2.08
CA HIS A 61 3.60 9.58 2.14
C HIS A 61 4.28 9.95 3.46
N TRP A 62 5.51 10.40 3.37
CA TRP A 62 6.27 10.88 4.52
C TRP A 62 6.09 12.39 4.64
N SER A 63 5.50 12.86 5.70
CA SER A 63 5.16 14.28 5.86
C SER A 63 6.37 15.23 5.79
N LYS A 64 7.58 14.75 6.09
CA LYS A 64 8.84 15.50 5.87
C LYS A 64 9.08 15.85 4.40
N ASN A 65 8.56 15.08 3.48
CA ASN A 65 8.59 15.29 2.04
C ASN A 65 7.20 15.66 1.54
N TYR A 66 6.57 16.65 2.18
CA TYR A 66 5.20 17.03 1.88
C TYR A 66 4.98 17.24 0.38
N GLY A 67 3.97 16.54 -0.15
CA GLY A 67 3.67 16.51 -1.57
C GLY A 67 4.33 15.36 -2.35
N TYR A 68 5.27 14.61 -1.77
CA TYR A 68 5.85 13.44 -2.43
C TYR A 68 5.13 12.17 -1.98
N ALA A 69 4.63 11.41 -2.94
CA ALA A 69 4.03 10.08 -2.72
C ALA A 69 4.84 9.02 -3.47
N SER A 70 5.07 7.89 -2.84
CA SER A 70 5.85 6.79 -3.38
C SER A 70 5.14 5.46 -3.27
N SER A 71 5.59 4.50 -4.09
CA SER A 71 5.29 3.08 -3.97
C SER A 71 6.58 2.30 -3.80
N ALA A 72 6.53 1.19 -3.08
CA ALA A 72 7.71 0.38 -2.81
C ALA A 72 7.43 -1.13 -2.87
N MET A 73 8.50 -1.90 -3.03
CA MET A 73 8.45 -3.35 -3.13
C MET A 73 9.48 -3.94 -2.17
N HIS A 74 9.03 -4.66 -1.15
CA HIS A 74 9.92 -5.32 -0.20
C HIS A 74 10.03 -6.82 -0.47
N THR A 75 11.25 -7.27 -0.60
CA THR A 75 11.64 -8.67 -0.81
C THR A 75 12.96 -8.93 -0.10
N THR A 76 13.45 -10.15 -0.08
CA THR A 76 14.79 -10.43 0.47
C THR A 76 15.92 -9.74 -0.28
N SER A 77 15.73 -9.42 -1.56
CA SER A 77 16.69 -8.65 -2.38
C SER A 77 16.41 -7.15 -2.42
N SER A 78 15.33 -6.69 -1.81
CA SER A 78 14.86 -5.31 -1.86
C SER A 78 14.24 -4.92 -0.52
N ASN A 79 15.06 -4.53 0.43
CA ASN A 79 14.62 -4.07 1.75
C ASN A 79 15.68 -3.16 2.39
N GLY A 80 15.30 -2.45 3.46
CA GLY A 80 16.20 -1.53 4.16
C GLY A 80 16.78 -0.46 3.21
N GLY A 81 18.08 -0.36 3.11
CA GLY A 81 18.77 0.63 2.26
C GLY A 81 18.73 0.32 0.75
N THR A 82 18.16 -0.78 0.33
CA THR A 82 18.11 -1.23 -1.08
C THR A 82 16.69 -1.39 -1.61
N VAL A 83 15.69 -0.78 -0.97
CA VAL A 83 14.29 -0.89 -1.36
C VAL A 83 14.07 -0.39 -2.79
N ASN A 84 13.42 -1.22 -3.61
CA ASN A 84 12.94 -0.83 -4.94
C ASN A 84 11.72 0.06 -4.76
N THR A 85 11.88 1.33 -5.00
CA THR A 85 10.85 2.35 -4.82
C THR A 85 10.93 3.42 -5.91
N SER A 86 9.81 4.02 -6.20
CA SER A 86 9.72 5.25 -6.99
C SER A 86 8.49 6.04 -6.59
N GLY A 87 8.49 7.32 -6.86
CA GLY A 87 7.37 8.18 -6.51
C GLY A 87 7.30 9.43 -7.39
N ARG A 88 6.34 10.28 -7.08
CA ARG A 88 6.17 11.56 -7.76
C ARG A 88 5.69 12.66 -6.83
N TRP A 89 5.94 13.88 -7.21
CA TRP A 89 5.39 15.06 -6.55
C TRP A 89 3.95 15.29 -6.98
N ILE A 90 3.09 15.57 -6.02
CA ILE A 90 1.68 15.89 -6.18
C ILE A 90 1.45 17.27 -5.59
N SER A 91 0.92 18.17 -6.37
CA SER A 91 0.43 19.45 -5.85
C SER A 91 -0.83 19.19 -5.01
N ASN A 92 -0.92 19.72 -3.82
CA ASN A 92 -2.09 19.56 -2.95
C ASN A 92 -2.42 18.11 -2.55
N ILE A 93 -1.42 17.36 -2.11
CA ILE A 93 -1.60 15.97 -1.66
C ILE A 93 -2.66 15.82 -0.53
N SER A 94 -3.03 16.92 0.11
CA SER A 94 -4.15 17.00 1.08
C SER A 94 -5.53 17.17 0.44
N GLN A 95 -5.63 17.10 -0.87
CA GLN A 95 -6.88 16.91 -1.59
C GLN A 95 -7.02 15.45 -1.99
N PHE A 96 -8.23 15.04 -2.38
CA PHE A 96 -8.46 13.69 -2.84
C PHE A 96 -7.79 13.43 -4.18
N HIS A 97 -6.98 12.37 -4.21
CA HIS A 97 -6.33 11.81 -5.39
C HIS A 97 -6.70 10.34 -5.53
N THR A 98 -6.65 9.83 -6.75
CA THR A 98 -6.85 8.41 -7.04
C THR A 98 -5.51 7.72 -7.16
N TYR A 99 -5.33 6.69 -6.37
CA TYR A 99 -4.15 5.82 -6.38
C TYR A 99 -4.54 4.46 -6.89
N SER A 100 -3.70 3.83 -7.69
CA SER A 100 -4.00 2.48 -8.18
C SER A 100 -2.76 1.63 -8.37
N MET A 101 -2.97 0.33 -8.24
CA MET A 101 -2.01 -0.72 -8.55
C MET A 101 -2.65 -1.69 -9.55
N ASP A 102 -1.92 -2.05 -10.60
CA ASP A 102 -2.27 -3.15 -11.51
C ASP A 102 -1.22 -4.26 -11.36
N TRP A 103 -1.66 -5.39 -10.86
CA TRP A 103 -0.80 -6.50 -10.48
C TRP A 103 -1.18 -7.79 -11.21
N ASN A 104 -0.21 -8.38 -11.90
CA ASN A 104 -0.33 -9.68 -12.55
C ASN A 104 0.96 -10.51 -12.37
N ALA A 105 1.05 -11.68 -12.98
CA ALA A 105 2.22 -12.56 -12.86
C ALA A 105 3.51 -11.95 -13.45
N ASP A 106 3.40 -10.95 -14.32
CA ASP A 106 4.55 -10.38 -15.02
C ASP A 106 5.09 -9.11 -14.37
N ARG A 107 4.20 -8.26 -13.82
CA ARG A 107 4.57 -6.94 -13.34
C ARG A 107 3.56 -6.38 -12.36
N ILE A 108 4.00 -5.38 -11.63
CA ILE A 108 3.15 -4.51 -10.81
C ILE A 108 3.38 -3.07 -11.25
N ILE A 109 2.28 -2.35 -11.55
CA ILE A 109 2.31 -0.97 -12.03
C ILE A 109 1.55 -0.10 -11.05
N PHE A 110 2.13 1.02 -10.66
CA PHE A 110 1.54 1.98 -9.73
C PHE A 110 1.25 3.31 -10.44
N LYS A 111 0.06 3.86 -10.19
CA LYS A 111 -0.37 5.12 -10.78
C LYS A 111 -0.96 6.04 -9.72
N ILE A 112 -0.81 7.34 -9.95
CA ILE A 112 -1.49 8.40 -9.20
C ILE A 112 -2.21 9.29 -10.22
N ASP A 113 -3.52 9.46 -10.05
CA ASP A 113 -4.40 10.18 -10.98
C ASP A 113 -4.26 9.66 -12.43
N GLY A 114 -4.18 8.32 -12.58
CA GLY A 114 -4.01 7.65 -13.86
C GLY A 114 -2.60 7.71 -14.47
N ILE A 115 -1.67 8.45 -13.87
CA ILE A 115 -0.30 8.59 -14.37
C ILE A 115 0.63 7.58 -13.69
N GLU A 116 1.25 6.72 -14.49
CA GLU A 116 2.25 5.75 -14.01
C GLU A 116 3.46 6.50 -13.41
N HIS A 117 3.87 6.09 -12.20
CA HIS A 117 5.05 6.64 -11.55
C HIS A 117 6.05 5.56 -11.15
N TYR A 118 5.60 4.29 -11.06
CA TYR A 118 6.46 3.19 -10.74
C TYR A 118 5.98 1.90 -11.44
N ARG A 119 6.95 1.09 -11.85
CA ARG A 119 6.73 -0.25 -12.40
C ARG A 119 7.77 -1.20 -11.84
N TYR A 120 7.32 -2.25 -11.21
CA TYR A 120 8.17 -3.34 -10.76
C TYR A 120 8.03 -4.54 -11.70
N ASN A 121 9.12 -4.86 -12.41
CA ASN A 121 9.21 -5.99 -13.32
C ASN A 121 10.67 -6.47 -13.37
N PRO A 122 11.14 -7.22 -12.35
CA PRO A 122 12.51 -7.69 -12.31
C PRO A 122 12.76 -8.70 -13.46
N THR A 123 13.94 -8.62 -14.06
CA THR A 123 14.35 -9.52 -15.16
C THR A 123 14.36 -10.98 -14.74
N VAL A 124 14.75 -11.25 -13.50
CA VAL A 124 14.71 -12.58 -12.91
C VAL A 124 13.64 -12.60 -11.82
N LYS A 125 12.67 -13.49 -11.97
CA LYS A 125 11.62 -13.73 -10.97
C LYS A 125 11.91 -15.02 -10.23
N ASN A 126 12.17 -14.90 -8.95
CA ASN A 126 12.39 -16.02 -8.02
C ASN A 126 11.94 -15.61 -6.62
N ALA A 127 12.07 -16.47 -5.64
CA ALA A 127 11.65 -16.20 -4.27
C ALA A 127 12.30 -14.96 -3.61
N GLN A 128 13.44 -14.51 -4.14
CA GLN A 128 14.16 -13.35 -3.61
C GLN A 128 13.73 -12.02 -4.24
N THR A 129 13.17 -12.07 -5.44
CA THR A 129 12.81 -10.88 -6.22
C THR A 129 11.32 -10.78 -6.51
N TRP A 130 10.59 -11.90 -6.45
CA TRP A 130 9.18 -11.97 -6.83
C TRP A 130 8.37 -12.91 -5.94
N PRO A 131 8.16 -12.60 -4.66
CA PRO A 131 7.29 -13.37 -3.76
C PRO A 131 5.79 -13.02 -3.94
N TYR A 132 5.39 -12.53 -5.11
CA TYR A 132 4.10 -11.93 -5.37
C TYR A 132 3.13 -12.84 -6.14
N ASP A 133 3.36 -14.16 -6.11
CA ASP A 133 2.49 -15.15 -6.75
C ASP A 133 1.56 -15.86 -5.74
N ASP A 134 1.18 -15.17 -4.68
CA ASP A 134 0.30 -15.64 -3.62
C ASP A 134 -0.80 -14.60 -3.30
N ASN A 135 -1.66 -14.90 -2.33
CA ASN A 135 -2.68 -13.96 -1.87
C ASN A 135 -2.09 -12.93 -0.91
N PHE A 136 -2.44 -11.67 -1.15
CA PHE A 136 -2.09 -10.52 -0.31
C PHE A 136 -3.36 -9.88 0.24
N PHE A 137 -3.25 -9.23 1.39
CA PHE A 137 -4.34 -8.47 2.02
C PHE A 137 -3.93 -7.02 2.22
N LEU A 138 -4.92 -6.13 2.19
CA LEU A 138 -4.75 -4.69 2.33
C LEU A 138 -4.60 -4.27 3.80
N LEU A 139 -3.79 -3.27 4.01
CA LEU A 139 -3.52 -2.60 5.28
C LEU A 139 -3.53 -1.08 5.06
N LEU A 140 -4.11 -0.35 6.01
CA LEU A 140 -4.15 1.09 6.02
C LEU A 140 -3.73 1.58 7.41
N ASN A 141 -2.84 2.56 7.45
CA ASN A 141 -2.46 3.19 8.71
C ASN A 141 -1.90 4.59 8.51
N VAL A 142 -1.82 5.33 9.60
CA VAL A 142 -0.98 6.51 9.73
C VAL A 142 0.03 6.20 10.82
N ALA A 143 1.25 5.87 10.42
CA ALA A 143 2.35 5.68 11.35
C ALA A 143 2.90 7.03 11.81
N ILE A 144 3.65 7.00 12.92
CA ILE A 144 4.32 8.17 13.48
C ILE A 144 5.82 7.88 13.50
N GLU A 145 6.59 8.72 12.82
CA GLU A 145 8.04 8.65 12.81
C GLU A 145 8.60 9.44 14.00
N LYS A 146 9.01 8.74 15.04
CA LYS A 146 9.41 9.33 16.32
C LYS A 146 10.53 10.36 16.21
N GLU A 147 11.45 10.16 15.28
CA GLU A 147 12.61 11.02 15.07
C GLU A 147 12.25 12.34 14.39
N GLU A 148 11.10 12.39 13.70
CA GLU A 148 10.58 13.58 13.03
C GLU A 148 9.65 14.41 13.93
N ILE A 149 9.26 13.88 15.09
CA ILE A 149 8.44 14.61 16.05
C ILE A 149 9.34 15.51 16.88
N THR A 150 9.51 16.73 16.44
CA THR A 150 9.97 17.80 17.31
C THR A 150 8.81 18.21 18.24
N SER A 151 9.09 18.43 19.50
CA SER A 151 8.10 18.68 20.56
C SER A 151 6.88 19.49 20.09
N ASN A 152 5.67 18.91 20.19
CA ASN A 152 4.37 19.49 19.85
C ASN A 152 4.07 19.77 18.37
N SER A 153 4.82 19.23 17.42
CA SER A 153 4.56 19.47 15.99
C SER A 153 3.45 18.59 15.40
N LEU A 154 3.24 17.40 15.97
CA LEU A 154 2.15 16.51 15.54
C LEU A 154 0.91 16.71 16.40
N ASN A 155 0.03 17.62 16.00
CA ASN A 155 -1.23 17.85 16.70
C ASN A 155 -2.38 16.99 16.16
N ASN A 156 -2.38 16.72 14.85
CA ASN A 156 -3.39 15.92 14.19
C ASN A 156 -2.85 15.48 12.81
N ALA A 157 -2.95 14.20 12.50
CA ALA A 157 -2.61 13.66 11.20
C ALA A 157 -3.74 12.72 10.74
N THR A 158 -4.53 13.16 9.79
CA THR A 158 -5.68 12.42 9.29
C THR A 158 -5.49 12.08 7.83
N MET A 159 -5.46 10.80 7.51
CA MET A 159 -5.68 10.28 6.17
C MET A 159 -7.18 10.02 6.01
N GLU A 160 -7.80 10.57 5.01
CA GLU A 160 -9.20 10.28 4.69
C GLU A 160 -9.25 9.41 3.44
N VAL A 161 -10.04 8.34 3.50
CA VAL A 161 -10.25 7.40 2.40
C VAL A 161 -11.71 7.45 2.02
N ASP A 162 -11.98 7.70 0.75
CA ASP A 162 -13.34 7.79 0.18
C ASP A 162 -13.86 6.39 -0.21
N TYR A 163 -13.01 5.64 -0.91
CA TYR A 163 -13.28 4.25 -1.24
C TYR A 163 -11.99 3.46 -1.46
N ILE A 164 -12.11 2.13 -1.36
CA ILE A 164 -11.15 1.15 -1.87
C ILE A 164 -11.91 0.11 -2.68
N ARG A 165 -11.42 -0.20 -3.88
CA ARG A 165 -12.02 -1.17 -4.79
C ARG A 165 -10.95 -2.12 -5.33
N VAL A 166 -11.29 -3.39 -5.37
CA VAL A 166 -10.44 -4.44 -5.95
C VAL A 166 -11.16 -5.08 -7.12
N TYR A 167 -10.50 -5.08 -8.27
CA TYR A 167 -11.03 -5.62 -9.52
C TYR A 167 -10.20 -6.79 -10.00
N GLN A 168 -10.83 -7.70 -10.71
CA GLN A 168 -10.15 -8.79 -11.41
C GLN A 168 -9.30 -8.22 -12.56
N HIS A 169 -8.06 -8.71 -12.70
CA HIS A 169 -7.06 -8.15 -13.62
C HIS A 169 -7.51 -8.13 -15.11
N GLN A 170 -8.25 -9.13 -15.59
CA GLN A 170 -8.57 -9.26 -17.00
C GLN A 170 -9.96 -8.79 -17.41
N THR A 171 -10.88 -8.76 -16.47
CA THR A 171 -12.30 -8.50 -16.74
C THR A 171 -12.80 -7.18 -16.19
N ASP A 172 -12.00 -6.51 -15.35
CA ASP A 172 -12.41 -5.34 -14.54
C ASP A 172 -13.68 -5.63 -13.69
N GLU A 173 -13.97 -6.90 -13.42
CA GLU A 173 -15.04 -7.31 -12.53
C GLU A 173 -14.69 -6.91 -11.10
N LEU A 174 -15.61 -6.25 -10.39
CA LEU A 174 -15.44 -5.88 -9.00
C LEU A 174 -15.44 -7.13 -8.12
N LEU A 175 -14.32 -7.38 -7.43
CA LEU A 175 -14.18 -8.51 -6.50
C LEU A 175 -14.53 -8.12 -5.07
N TRP A 176 -14.23 -6.89 -4.69
CA TRP A 176 -14.46 -6.37 -3.35
C TRP A 176 -14.37 -4.84 -3.34
N SER A 177 -15.18 -4.19 -2.49
CA SER A 177 -15.04 -2.76 -2.22
C SER A 177 -15.42 -2.40 -0.79
N ASP A 178 -14.92 -1.26 -0.34
CA ASP A 178 -15.37 -0.52 0.82
C ASP A 178 -15.53 0.95 0.43
N GLU A 179 -16.72 1.50 0.61
CA GLU A 179 -17.11 2.85 0.20
C GLU A 179 -17.22 3.80 1.41
N PHE A 180 -16.53 3.57 2.46
CA PHE A 180 -16.35 4.31 3.74
C PHE A 180 -17.27 5.51 4.05
N GLY A 181 -18.37 5.73 3.45
CA GLY A 181 -19.22 6.90 3.69
C GLY A 181 -20.66 6.70 3.31
N THR A 182 -20.97 5.61 2.68
CA THR A 182 -22.35 5.17 2.51
C THR A 182 -22.70 4.31 3.71
N ALA A 183 -23.85 4.60 4.35
CA ALA A 183 -24.46 3.69 5.31
C ALA A 183 -24.94 2.45 4.53
N ASP A 184 -24.02 1.69 4.07
CA ASP A 184 -24.18 0.42 3.40
C ASP A 184 -22.96 -0.39 3.70
N SER A 185 -23.29 -1.25 4.36
CA SER A 185 -23.92 -2.54 4.18
C SER A 185 -22.84 -3.61 4.25
N ASP A 186 -22.78 -4.29 5.36
CA ASP A 186 -23.11 -5.72 5.34
C ASP A 186 -22.58 -6.47 4.10
N ASN A 187 -21.29 -6.46 3.91
CA ASN A 187 -20.62 -7.54 3.21
C ASN A 187 -19.63 -8.18 4.18
N ASP A 188 -20.20 -8.79 5.24
CA ASP A 188 -19.54 -9.83 6.02
C ASP A 188 -19.37 -11.11 5.19
#